data_9580897f2e0a787f0250a2f77f7afa45
#
_entry.id   9580897f2e0a787f0250a2f77f7afa45
#
_cell.length_a   1.000
_cell.length_b   1.000
_cell.length_c   1.000
_cell.angle_alpha   90.00
_cell.angle_beta   90.00
_cell.angle_gamma   90.00
#
_symmetry.space_group_name_H-M   'P 1'
#
loop_
_entity.id
_entity.type
_entity.pdbx_description
1 polymer ?
#
loop_
_entity_poly.entity_id
_entity_poly.type
_entity_poly.pdbx_seq_one_letter_code
_entity_poly.pdbx_strand_id
1 'polypeptide(L)'
;DEHITFLSNAFLAGRLPGTPGTHITERYVEEHFLAAGLEPAFDNGSSYRQSVSLGGARTLVAQSLTAAGWEGTAGEDFGISMSGASGDVRAELAFAGYSVVEGQDGYSSFSGEQDLAGKIAIVYRFEPMDEAGRTMWGENGRWTRAAGFTPKLQAAEAQGAVGIILVNPPGVDDPRAGEIPTGRQNRQRVNIPVAAITTTAFEALLKKAGADVTALELRQEADERGFVRPLGIEASLSAEIDQEERFADNIGGLLPGRGELAKELVVIGAHIDHLGMGVYGSRGFRGQLHPGADDNASGTAAIIMLAERLVPWMNSLPEGTEARSILFLGFNAEEAGLDGARHYVDYPVRPIEDHTLMINFDMIGRVSNKK
;
A
#
# COMPACT_ATOMS: atom_id res chain seq x y z
N ASP A 1 -21.11 -26.82 -0.20
CA ASP A 1 -20.14 -27.24 -1.26
C ASP A 1 -20.35 -26.46 -2.57
N GLU A 2 -21.60 -26.12 -2.94
CA GLU A 2 -21.92 -25.47 -4.23
C GLU A 2 -21.25 -24.09 -4.37
N HIS A 3 -21.36 -23.24 -3.35
CA HIS A 3 -20.71 -21.92 -3.35
C HIS A 3 -19.19 -22.03 -3.49
N ILE A 4 -18.55 -22.94 -2.73
CA ILE A 4 -17.10 -23.13 -2.80
C ILE A 4 -16.69 -23.60 -4.19
N THR A 5 -17.44 -24.55 -4.77
CA THR A 5 -17.19 -25.09 -6.11
C THR A 5 -17.28 -23.98 -7.18
N PHE A 6 -18.28 -23.09 -7.08
CA PHE A 6 -18.42 -21.96 -7.98
C PHE A 6 -17.27 -20.96 -7.80
N LEU A 7 -17.06 -20.49 -6.55
CA LEU A 7 -16.10 -19.45 -6.23
C LEU A 7 -14.64 -19.87 -6.48
N SER A 8 -14.31 -21.15 -6.40
CA SER A 8 -12.97 -21.67 -6.71
C SER A 8 -12.81 -22.16 -8.15
N ASN A 9 -13.80 -21.93 -9.01
CA ASN A 9 -13.74 -22.41 -10.38
C ASN A 9 -12.68 -21.66 -11.20
N ALA A 10 -12.01 -22.39 -12.09
CA ALA A 10 -10.92 -21.84 -12.91
C ALA A 10 -11.35 -20.69 -13.83
N PHE A 11 -12.63 -20.61 -14.25
CA PHE A 11 -13.11 -19.52 -15.07
C PHE A 11 -13.11 -18.16 -14.37
N LEU A 12 -13.09 -18.12 -13.03
CA LEU A 12 -12.93 -16.90 -12.24
C LEU A 12 -11.48 -16.41 -12.19
N ALA A 13 -10.56 -17.14 -12.83
CA ALA A 13 -9.13 -16.80 -12.91
C ALA A 13 -8.50 -16.42 -11.55
N GLY A 14 -8.97 -17.05 -10.47
CA GLY A 14 -8.48 -16.83 -9.10
C GLY A 14 -8.88 -15.49 -8.49
N ARG A 15 -9.96 -14.90 -8.92
CA ARG A 15 -10.66 -13.73 -8.31
C ARG A 15 -9.75 -12.54 -7.97
N LEU A 16 -8.75 -12.27 -8.84
CA LEU A 16 -7.86 -11.13 -8.62
C LEU A 16 -8.66 -9.81 -8.63
N PRO A 17 -8.50 -8.92 -7.66
CA PRO A 17 -9.20 -7.64 -7.59
C PRO A 17 -9.13 -6.83 -8.89
N GLY A 18 -10.26 -6.25 -9.31
CA GLY A 18 -10.36 -5.45 -10.53
C GLY A 18 -10.26 -6.23 -11.84
N THR A 19 -10.51 -7.56 -11.81
CA THR A 19 -10.55 -8.41 -13.00
C THR A 19 -11.98 -8.92 -13.27
N PRO A 20 -12.28 -9.41 -14.48
CA PRO A 20 -13.59 -10.01 -14.76
C PRO A 20 -14.00 -11.13 -13.78
N GLY A 21 -13.03 -11.92 -13.30
CA GLY A 21 -13.30 -12.97 -12.32
C GLY A 21 -13.79 -12.44 -10.98
N THR A 22 -13.21 -11.33 -10.50
CA THR A 22 -13.68 -10.68 -9.28
C THR A 22 -15.04 -10.05 -9.49
N HIS A 23 -15.28 -9.36 -10.62
CA HIS A 23 -16.60 -8.76 -10.89
C HIS A 23 -17.72 -9.78 -10.98
N ILE A 24 -17.43 -11.00 -11.50
CA ILE A 24 -18.39 -12.11 -11.46
C ILE A 24 -18.64 -12.56 -10.01
N THR A 25 -17.58 -12.61 -9.19
CA THR A 25 -17.69 -12.95 -7.76
C THR A 25 -18.51 -11.91 -6.98
N GLU A 26 -18.24 -10.63 -7.20
CA GLU A 26 -19.00 -9.51 -6.61
C GLU A 26 -20.49 -9.68 -6.92
N ARG A 27 -20.82 -9.89 -8.19
CA ARG A 27 -22.20 -10.09 -8.62
C ARG A 27 -22.82 -11.35 -8.02
N TYR A 28 -22.06 -12.44 -7.92
CA TYR A 28 -22.52 -13.68 -7.30
C TYR A 28 -22.91 -13.45 -5.83
N VAL A 29 -22.09 -12.77 -5.05
CA VAL A 29 -22.39 -12.48 -3.64
C VAL A 29 -23.60 -11.54 -3.54
N GLU A 30 -23.66 -10.49 -4.36
CA GLU A 30 -24.77 -9.54 -4.41
C GLU A 30 -26.11 -10.24 -4.69
N GLU A 31 -26.17 -11.10 -5.69
CA GLU A 31 -27.38 -11.87 -6.07
C GLU A 31 -27.84 -12.79 -4.94
N HIS A 32 -26.91 -13.42 -4.22
CA HIS A 32 -27.24 -14.25 -3.06
C HIS A 32 -27.73 -13.43 -1.86
N PHE A 33 -27.16 -12.26 -1.60
CA PHE A 33 -27.64 -11.36 -0.55
C PHE A 33 -29.04 -10.85 -0.88
N LEU A 34 -29.30 -10.45 -2.12
CA LEU A 34 -30.62 -10.07 -2.60
C LEU A 34 -31.61 -11.24 -2.47
N ALA A 35 -31.26 -12.43 -2.91
CA ALA A 35 -32.12 -13.63 -2.85
C ALA A 35 -32.42 -14.06 -1.39
N ALA A 36 -31.48 -13.86 -0.46
CA ALA A 36 -31.69 -14.09 0.96
C ALA A 36 -32.65 -13.06 1.60
N GLY A 37 -32.91 -11.92 0.94
CA GLY A 37 -33.79 -10.87 1.43
C GLY A 37 -33.08 -9.81 2.30
N LEU A 38 -31.78 -9.63 2.13
CA LEU A 38 -31.05 -8.53 2.73
C LEU A 38 -31.37 -7.22 1.99
N GLU A 39 -31.28 -6.10 2.70
CA GLU A 39 -31.38 -4.76 2.12
C GLU A 39 -30.01 -4.29 1.61
N PRO A 40 -29.94 -3.45 0.56
CA PRO A 40 -28.69 -2.83 0.16
C PRO A 40 -28.08 -2.01 1.30
N ALA A 41 -26.76 -2.15 1.54
CA ALA A 41 -26.13 -1.52 2.69
C ALA A 41 -25.56 -0.12 2.39
N PHE A 42 -25.18 0.16 1.15
CA PHE A 42 -24.46 1.38 0.76
C PHE A 42 -25.36 2.40 0.04
N ASP A 43 -24.83 3.60 -0.20
CA ASP A 43 -25.49 4.71 -0.88
C ASP A 43 -26.89 5.01 -0.30
N ASN A 44 -26.95 5.10 1.02
CA ASN A 44 -28.20 5.31 1.78
C ASN A 44 -29.26 4.20 1.52
N GLY A 45 -28.81 2.95 1.38
CA GLY A 45 -29.68 1.80 1.18
C GLY A 45 -30.11 1.58 -0.27
N SER A 46 -29.39 2.14 -1.24
CA SER A 46 -29.70 1.98 -2.67
C SER A 46 -28.73 1.06 -3.41
N SER A 47 -27.58 0.70 -2.81
CA SER A 47 -26.56 -0.12 -3.40
C SER A 47 -26.04 -1.21 -2.47
N TYR A 48 -25.80 -2.41 -2.99
CA TYR A 48 -25.03 -3.45 -2.32
C TYR A 48 -23.53 -3.23 -2.45
N ARG A 49 -23.07 -2.30 -3.32
CA ARG A 49 -21.69 -2.10 -3.71
C ARG A 49 -21.10 -0.87 -3.08
N GLN A 50 -19.90 -1.00 -2.54
CA GLN A 50 -19.03 0.10 -2.12
C GLN A 50 -17.75 0.04 -2.95
N SER A 51 -17.56 1.00 -3.85
CA SER A 51 -16.43 1.00 -4.77
C SER A 51 -15.13 1.36 -4.08
N VAL A 52 -14.14 0.47 -4.22
CA VAL A 52 -12.80 0.57 -3.62
C VAL A 52 -11.80 0.82 -4.72
N SER A 53 -11.07 1.93 -4.64
CA SER A 53 -9.96 2.19 -5.55
C SER A 53 -8.78 1.26 -5.20
N LEU A 54 -8.35 0.47 -6.17
CA LEU A 54 -7.19 -0.42 -6.04
C LEU A 54 -5.87 0.31 -6.38
N GLY A 55 -5.95 1.59 -6.75
CA GLY A 55 -4.92 2.19 -7.58
C GLY A 55 -4.84 1.42 -8.91
N GLY A 56 -4.05 1.87 -9.84
CA GLY A 56 -3.93 1.20 -11.14
C GLY A 56 -2.52 0.75 -11.44
N ALA A 57 -2.35 0.04 -12.55
CA ALA A 57 -1.03 -0.13 -13.13
C ALA A 57 -0.48 1.26 -13.45
N ARG A 58 0.68 1.56 -12.87
CA ARG A 58 1.36 2.83 -13.11
C ARG A 58 2.42 2.60 -14.17
N THR A 59 2.40 3.40 -15.22
CA THR A 59 3.31 3.32 -16.35
C THR A 59 4.04 4.65 -16.50
N LEU A 60 5.37 4.60 -16.55
CA LEU A 60 6.18 5.77 -16.81
C LEU A 60 6.02 6.17 -18.30
N VAL A 61 5.60 7.40 -18.53
CA VAL A 61 5.41 7.97 -19.89
C VAL A 61 6.63 8.80 -20.27
N ALA A 62 7.07 9.71 -19.37
CA ALA A 62 8.22 10.56 -19.58
C ALA A 62 8.97 10.83 -18.28
N GLN A 63 10.27 11.10 -18.40
CA GLN A 63 11.13 11.41 -17.27
C GLN A 63 12.31 12.30 -17.68
N SER A 64 12.73 13.19 -16.79
CA SER A 64 13.98 13.92 -16.92
C SER A 64 14.56 14.29 -15.56
N LEU A 65 15.87 14.38 -15.48
CA LEU A 65 16.59 14.89 -14.31
C LEU A 65 17.82 15.66 -14.78
N THR A 66 17.87 16.94 -14.43
CA THR A 66 18.98 17.83 -14.77
C THR A 66 19.37 18.67 -13.55
N ALA A 67 20.66 19.04 -13.44
CA ALA A 67 21.15 19.91 -12.37
C ALA A 67 22.44 20.61 -12.80
N ALA A 68 22.49 21.95 -12.73
CA ALA A 68 23.71 22.76 -12.96
C ALA A 68 24.54 22.34 -14.20
N GLY A 69 23.87 22.04 -15.33
CA GLY A 69 24.49 21.62 -16.58
C GLY A 69 24.88 20.13 -16.65
N TRP A 70 24.56 19.33 -15.63
CA TRP A 70 24.51 17.88 -15.70
C TRP A 70 23.14 17.43 -16.20
N GLU A 71 23.09 16.43 -17.05
CA GLU A 71 21.88 15.82 -17.58
C GLU A 71 22.00 14.30 -17.44
N GLY A 72 21.05 13.70 -16.73
CA GLY A 72 21.04 12.25 -16.49
C GLY A 72 20.48 11.46 -17.63
N THR A 73 21.09 10.33 -17.94
CA THR A 73 20.61 9.34 -18.89
C THR A 73 19.64 8.38 -18.21
N ALA A 74 18.38 8.37 -18.65
CA ALA A 74 17.38 7.49 -18.05
C ALA A 74 17.72 6.00 -18.26
N GLY A 75 17.62 5.21 -17.19
CA GLY A 75 17.96 3.77 -17.17
C GLY A 75 19.44 3.48 -16.95
N GLU A 76 20.34 4.47 -17.08
CA GLU A 76 21.77 4.37 -16.82
C GLU A 76 22.16 5.14 -15.56
N ASP A 77 21.90 6.44 -15.55
CA ASP A 77 22.23 7.34 -14.44
C ASP A 77 21.11 7.42 -13.42
N PHE A 78 19.84 7.47 -13.88
CA PHE A 78 18.68 7.62 -13.02
C PHE A 78 17.45 6.85 -13.54
N GLY A 79 16.46 6.73 -12.66
CA GLY A 79 15.12 6.23 -13.00
C GLY A 79 14.07 6.83 -12.07
N ILE A 80 12.81 6.85 -12.52
CA ILE A 80 11.68 7.30 -11.69
C ILE A 80 11.15 6.15 -10.84
N SER A 81 10.92 6.43 -9.56
CA SER A 81 10.26 5.51 -8.65
C SER A 81 8.74 5.65 -8.76
N MET A 82 8.06 4.54 -9.00
CA MET A 82 6.59 4.49 -9.01
C MET A 82 5.96 4.77 -7.62
N SER A 83 6.77 4.98 -6.60
CA SER A 83 6.29 5.41 -5.29
C SER A 83 5.99 6.92 -5.21
N GLY A 84 6.49 7.71 -6.17
CA GLY A 84 6.18 9.13 -6.31
C GLY A 84 4.93 9.42 -7.15
N ALA A 85 4.57 10.68 -7.28
CA ALA A 85 3.53 11.18 -8.19
C ALA A 85 4.13 11.71 -9.50
N SER A 86 3.28 11.97 -10.49
CA SER A 86 3.64 12.83 -11.62
C SER A 86 3.91 14.25 -11.11
N GLY A 87 4.86 14.94 -11.73
CA GLY A 87 5.16 16.33 -11.41
C GLY A 87 6.38 16.84 -12.14
N ASP A 88 6.42 18.16 -12.30
CA ASP A 88 7.57 18.94 -12.77
C ASP A 88 7.98 19.90 -11.68
N VAL A 89 9.18 19.70 -11.15
CA VAL A 89 9.70 20.52 -10.06
C VAL A 89 11.06 21.07 -10.42
N ARG A 90 11.28 22.33 -10.09
CA ARG A 90 12.58 23.00 -10.16
C ARG A 90 12.87 23.66 -8.83
N ALA A 91 13.90 23.19 -8.15
CA ALA A 91 14.25 23.67 -6.83
C ALA A 91 15.71 23.38 -6.49
N GLU A 92 16.19 23.99 -5.42
CA GLU A 92 17.49 23.70 -4.84
C GLU A 92 17.54 22.26 -4.29
N LEU A 93 18.66 21.57 -4.50
CA LEU A 93 18.96 20.29 -3.87
C LEU A 93 19.34 20.48 -2.40
N ALA A 94 18.76 19.68 -1.52
CA ALA A 94 19.18 19.60 -0.13
C ALA A 94 19.40 18.14 0.27
N PHE A 95 20.56 17.84 0.83
CA PHE A 95 20.87 16.52 1.34
C PHE A 95 20.20 16.34 2.72
N ALA A 96 19.44 15.26 2.89
CA ALA A 96 18.68 14.94 4.08
C ALA A 96 19.12 13.62 4.75
N GLY A 97 20.39 13.26 4.61
CA GLY A 97 20.94 12.03 5.16
C GLY A 97 20.13 10.81 4.75
N TYR A 98 19.75 10.01 5.73
CA TYR A 98 18.92 8.81 5.53
C TYR A 98 17.42 9.08 5.60
N SER A 99 16.99 10.32 5.78
CA SER A 99 15.56 10.71 5.94
C SER A 99 14.84 9.87 7.00
N VAL A 100 15.46 9.73 8.17
CA VAL A 100 14.92 9.02 9.33
C VAL A 100 14.45 10.04 10.36
N VAL A 101 13.18 9.96 10.78
CA VAL A 101 12.60 10.86 11.78
C VAL A 101 13.07 10.49 13.17
N GLU A 102 13.02 9.21 13.51
CA GLU A 102 13.42 8.67 14.80
C GLU A 102 14.18 7.36 14.58
N GLY A 103 15.47 7.38 14.88
CA GLY A 103 16.40 6.25 14.79
C GLY A 103 16.88 5.79 16.16
N GLN A 104 17.87 4.89 16.18
CA GLN A 104 18.49 4.46 17.44
C GLN A 104 19.33 5.60 18.04
N ASP A 105 19.52 5.56 19.35
CA ASP A 105 20.33 6.50 20.14
C ASP A 105 19.97 7.97 19.93
N GLY A 106 18.71 8.25 19.58
CA GLY A 106 18.21 9.60 19.35
C GLY A 106 18.58 10.18 17.99
N TYR A 107 19.05 9.38 17.05
CA TYR A 107 19.32 9.82 15.69
C TYR A 107 18.07 10.35 15.01
N SER A 108 18.16 11.52 14.39
CA SER A 108 17.16 12.04 13.46
C SER A 108 17.83 12.82 12.35
N SER A 109 17.52 12.50 11.10
CA SER A 109 17.99 13.26 9.94
C SER A 109 17.55 14.73 9.94
N PHE A 110 16.58 15.08 10.77
CA PHE A 110 15.95 16.41 10.84
C PHE A 110 16.22 17.14 12.18
N SER A 111 17.33 16.83 12.84
CA SER A 111 17.68 17.40 14.13
C SER A 111 18.23 18.83 14.09
N GLY A 112 18.46 19.41 12.90
CA GLY A 112 18.98 20.76 12.70
C GLY A 112 17.91 21.82 12.48
N GLU A 113 18.35 23.08 12.30
CA GLU A 113 17.46 24.22 11.96
C GLU A 113 17.03 24.25 10.49
N GLN A 114 17.73 23.52 9.62
CA GLN A 114 17.43 23.45 8.19
C GLN A 114 16.31 22.46 7.91
N ASP A 115 15.40 22.80 7.03
CA ASP A 115 14.29 21.99 6.57
C ASP A 115 14.37 21.70 5.06
N LEU A 116 13.39 20.96 4.57
CA LEU A 116 13.25 20.61 3.16
C LEU A 116 12.20 21.46 2.44
N ALA A 117 11.65 22.47 3.09
CA ALA A 117 10.57 23.29 2.52
C ALA A 117 10.96 23.88 1.17
N GLY A 118 10.21 23.50 0.13
CA GLY A 118 10.42 23.94 -1.25
C GLY A 118 11.70 23.41 -1.92
N LYS A 119 12.36 22.39 -1.38
CA LYS A 119 13.60 21.82 -1.92
C LYS A 119 13.38 20.42 -2.50
N ILE A 120 14.27 19.98 -3.39
CA ILE A 120 14.39 18.59 -3.82
C ILE A 120 15.33 17.88 -2.84
N ALA A 121 14.81 16.91 -2.10
CA ALA A 121 15.56 16.17 -1.10
C ALA A 121 16.46 15.10 -1.75
N ILE A 122 17.75 15.12 -1.46
CA ILE A 122 18.66 13.98 -1.71
C ILE A 122 18.64 13.08 -0.48
N VAL A 123 18.25 11.82 -0.67
CA VAL A 123 18.07 10.86 0.43
C VAL A 123 18.87 9.61 0.17
N TYR A 124 19.69 9.22 1.11
CA TYR A 124 20.38 7.94 1.05
C TYR A 124 19.44 6.77 1.41
N ARG A 125 19.54 5.71 0.59
CA ARG A 125 18.97 4.41 0.90
C ARG A 125 19.67 3.80 2.12
N PHE A 126 19.05 2.81 2.75
CA PHE A 126 19.53 2.12 3.96
C PHE A 126 19.41 3.01 5.21
N GLU A 127 20.32 2.89 6.14
CA GLU A 127 20.38 3.57 7.43
C GLU A 127 21.85 3.77 7.81
N PRO A 128 22.20 4.50 8.86
CA PRO A 128 23.59 4.71 9.26
C PRO A 128 24.40 3.41 9.31
N MET A 129 25.64 3.46 8.80
CA MET A 129 26.48 2.30 8.60
C MET A 129 27.90 2.53 9.12
N ASP A 130 28.59 1.42 9.42
CA ASP A 130 29.98 1.42 9.81
C ASP A 130 30.93 1.70 8.60
N GLU A 131 32.23 1.79 8.84
CA GLU A 131 33.23 1.99 7.80
C GLU A 131 33.22 0.87 6.75
N ALA A 132 32.77 -0.33 7.12
CA ALA A 132 32.67 -1.46 6.21
C ALA A 132 31.32 -1.48 5.43
N GLY A 133 30.48 -0.46 5.59
CA GLY A 133 29.20 -0.34 4.87
C GLY A 133 28.06 -1.22 5.42
N ARG A 134 28.17 -1.68 6.67
CA ARG A 134 27.17 -2.55 7.32
C ARG A 134 26.33 -1.74 8.30
N THR A 135 25.09 -2.13 8.47
CA THR A 135 24.17 -1.43 9.40
C THR A 135 24.75 -1.31 10.82
N MET A 136 24.64 -0.11 11.40
CA MET A 136 24.95 0.14 12.81
C MET A 136 23.79 -0.20 13.74
N TRP A 137 22.57 -0.33 13.22
CA TRP A 137 21.34 -0.48 14.00
C TRP A 137 20.78 -1.91 13.98
N GLY A 138 21.08 -2.65 12.92
CA GLY A 138 20.54 -3.98 12.73
C GLY A 138 21.39 -5.10 13.33
N GLU A 139 20.75 -6.17 13.77
CA GLU A 139 21.42 -7.36 14.25
C GLU A 139 21.81 -8.30 13.09
N ASN A 140 22.96 -8.97 13.21
CA ASN A 140 23.45 -9.94 12.24
C ASN A 140 23.55 -9.39 10.79
N GLY A 141 23.86 -8.10 10.63
CA GLY A 141 23.97 -7.42 9.35
C GLY A 141 22.66 -7.21 8.60
N ARG A 142 21.53 -7.37 9.25
CA ARG A 142 20.20 -7.12 8.66
C ARG A 142 19.78 -5.68 8.88
N TRP A 143 19.46 -4.99 7.78
CA TRP A 143 18.90 -3.66 7.83
C TRP A 143 17.60 -3.62 8.62
N THR A 144 17.42 -2.57 9.41
CA THR A 144 16.20 -2.39 10.21
C THR A 144 15.04 -1.86 9.35
N ARG A 145 13.90 -1.61 9.99
CA ARG A 145 12.74 -1.01 9.34
C ARG A 145 13.01 0.42 8.85
N ALA A 146 13.95 1.13 9.47
CA ALA A 146 14.35 2.49 9.10
C ALA A 146 15.00 2.54 7.69
N ALA A 147 15.60 1.44 7.22
CA ALA A 147 16.15 1.32 5.87
C ALA A 147 15.08 1.24 4.76
N GLY A 148 13.79 1.11 5.12
CA GLY A 148 12.69 0.99 4.15
C GLY A 148 12.43 2.27 3.36
N PHE A 149 12.03 2.16 2.08
CA PHE A 149 11.76 3.33 1.23
C PHE A 149 10.59 4.16 1.73
N THR A 150 9.44 3.54 2.00
CA THR A 150 8.20 4.25 2.32
C THR A 150 8.35 5.26 3.47
N PRO A 151 8.88 4.89 4.65
CA PRO A 151 9.05 5.84 5.74
C PRO A 151 9.97 7.00 5.38
N LYS A 152 11.02 6.77 4.58
CA LYS A 152 11.95 7.82 4.13
C LYS A 152 11.28 8.85 3.21
N LEU A 153 10.51 8.35 2.22
CA LEU A 153 9.79 9.21 1.30
C LEU A 153 8.76 10.07 2.02
N GLN A 154 7.98 9.45 2.90
CA GLN A 154 6.96 10.13 3.70
C GLN A 154 7.59 11.15 4.67
N ALA A 155 8.72 10.83 5.26
CA ALA A 155 9.44 11.76 6.13
C ALA A 155 9.93 13.00 5.36
N ALA A 156 10.54 12.83 4.18
CA ALA A 156 11.00 13.94 3.36
C ALA A 156 9.83 14.82 2.89
N GLU A 157 8.71 14.22 2.45
CA GLU A 157 7.51 14.97 2.07
C GLU A 157 6.92 15.74 3.26
N ALA A 158 6.84 15.13 4.44
CA ALA A 158 6.34 15.78 5.66
C ALA A 158 7.22 16.95 6.11
N GLN A 159 8.51 16.97 5.75
CA GLN A 159 9.44 18.07 5.97
C GLN A 159 9.38 19.14 4.86
N GLY A 160 8.41 19.05 3.95
CA GLY A 160 8.15 20.07 2.94
C GLY A 160 8.94 19.91 1.64
N ALA A 161 9.57 18.75 1.38
CA ALA A 161 10.21 18.49 0.10
C ALA A 161 9.19 18.55 -1.05
N VAL A 162 9.59 19.13 -2.19
CA VAL A 162 8.77 19.20 -3.40
C VAL A 162 9.13 18.12 -4.44
N GLY A 163 10.23 17.43 -4.22
CA GLY A 163 10.70 16.27 -4.98
C GLY A 163 11.74 15.50 -4.17
N ILE A 164 11.98 14.23 -4.52
CA ILE A 164 12.96 13.39 -3.83
C ILE A 164 13.86 12.70 -4.85
N ILE A 165 15.16 12.65 -4.55
CA ILE A 165 16.14 11.85 -5.29
C ILE A 165 16.78 10.85 -4.32
N LEU A 166 16.50 9.57 -4.53
CA LEU A 166 17.11 8.46 -3.78
C LEU A 166 18.47 8.12 -4.35
N VAL A 167 19.45 7.89 -3.48
CA VAL A 167 20.81 7.50 -3.86
C VAL A 167 21.25 6.30 -3.04
N ASN A 168 21.94 5.33 -3.64
CA ASN A 168 22.66 4.33 -2.87
C ASN A 168 23.93 4.99 -2.27
N PRO A 169 24.13 4.90 -0.94
CA PRO A 169 25.30 5.51 -0.31
C PRO A 169 26.61 4.83 -0.76
N PRO A 170 27.69 5.58 -0.95
CA PRO A 170 28.99 5.01 -1.32
C PRO A 170 29.49 4.00 -0.28
N GLY A 171 30.07 2.88 -0.72
CA GLY A 171 30.71 1.90 0.15
C GLY A 171 29.76 1.03 0.98
N VAL A 172 28.46 1.03 0.68
CA VAL A 172 27.53 0.12 1.35
C VAL A 172 27.78 -1.35 0.98
N ASP A 173 27.83 -2.22 1.97
CA ASP A 173 27.99 -3.68 1.78
C ASP A 173 26.61 -4.35 1.62
N ASP A 174 26.02 -4.13 0.44
CA ASP A 174 24.73 -4.73 0.09
C ASP A 174 24.67 -4.96 -1.42
N PRO A 175 24.28 -6.16 -1.89
CA PRO A 175 24.22 -6.48 -3.33
C PRO A 175 23.27 -5.57 -4.13
N ARG A 176 22.32 -4.93 -3.47
CA ARG A 176 21.38 -3.98 -4.10
C ARG A 176 22.00 -2.60 -4.36
N ALA A 177 23.23 -2.35 -3.93
CA ALA A 177 23.90 -1.05 -4.11
C ALA A 177 24.22 -0.74 -5.59
N GLY A 178 24.39 -1.77 -6.42
CA GLY A 178 24.65 -1.63 -7.86
C GLY A 178 23.42 -1.31 -8.71
N GLU A 179 22.21 -1.32 -8.13
CA GLU A 179 20.96 -1.04 -8.85
C GLU A 179 20.56 0.42 -8.68
N ILE A 180 19.86 1.00 -9.68
CA ILE A 180 19.16 2.28 -9.48
C ILE A 180 18.03 2.02 -8.47
N PRO A 181 18.00 2.73 -7.31
CA PRO A 181 17.10 2.37 -6.22
C PRO A 181 15.66 2.89 -6.43
N THR A 182 15.03 2.54 -7.56
CA THR A 182 13.64 2.93 -7.86
C THR A 182 12.60 2.23 -7.00
N GLY A 183 12.97 1.11 -6.35
CA GLY A 183 12.04 0.25 -5.64
C GLY A 183 11.27 -0.70 -6.56
N ARG A 184 10.61 -1.70 -5.95
CA ARG A 184 9.84 -2.72 -6.69
C ARG A 184 8.31 -2.50 -6.61
N GLN A 185 7.87 -1.50 -5.86
CA GLN A 185 6.46 -1.25 -5.63
C GLN A 185 5.89 -0.36 -6.73
N ASN A 186 4.80 -0.81 -7.33
CA ASN A 186 4.04 -0.04 -8.31
C ASN A 186 2.82 0.64 -7.65
N ARG A 187 3.05 1.31 -6.51
CA ARG A 187 2.03 2.00 -5.73
C ARG A 187 2.56 3.34 -5.23
N GLN A 188 1.78 4.39 -5.45
CA GLN A 188 2.09 5.72 -4.92
C GLN A 188 2.14 5.72 -3.39
N ARG A 189 3.14 6.40 -2.84
CA ARG A 189 3.37 6.54 -1.39
C ARG A 189 3.46 8.00 -0.96
N VAL A 190 3.84 8.87 -1.88
CA VAL A 190 3.96 10.32 -1.71
C VAL A 190 3.37 11.05 -2.91
N ASN A 191 2.99 12.32 -2.74
CA ASN A 191 2.32 13.15 -3.74
C ASN A 191 3.29 14.06 -4.51
N ILE A 192 4.57 13.78 -4.44
CA ILE A 192 5.66 14.51 -5.11
C ILE A 192 6.44 13.54 -6.00
N PRO A 193 7.12 14.02 -7.06
CA PRO A 193 7.95 13.18 -7.91
C PRO A 193 9.14 12.60 -7.16
N VAL A 194 9.45 11.34 -7.44
CA VAL A 194 10.57 10.61 -6.83
C VAL A 194 11.43 10.02 -7.93
N ALA A 195 12.68 10.46 -8.00
CA ALA A 195 13.73 9.84 -8.80
C ALA A 195 14.65 9.00 -7.93
N ALA A 196 15.41 8.14 -8.56
CA ALA A 196 16.56 7.45 -7.98
C ALA A 196 17.75 7.63 -8.93
N ILE A 197 18.93 7.85 -8.38
CA ILE A 197 20.16 8.08 -9.14
C ILE A 197 21.24 7.09 -8.67
N THR A 198 22.13 6.68 -9.59
CA THR A 198 23.29 5.87 -9.21
C THR A 198 24.27 6.72 -8.40
N THR A 199 25.08 6.07 -7.56
CA THR A 199 26.14 6.75 -6.80
C THR A 199 27.12 7.47 -7.74
N THR A 200 27.50 6.82 -8.86
CA THR A 200 28.41 7.39 -9.87
C THR A 200 27.81 8.63 -10.53
N ALA A 201 26.53 8.59 -10.89
CA ALA A 201 25.85 9.74 -11.49
C ALA A 201 25.68 10.88 -10.49
N PHE A 202 25.43 10.57 -9.20
CA PHE A 202 25.39 11.59 -8.14
C PHE A 202 26.73 12.28 -7.95
N GLU A 203 27.83 11.53 -7.91
CA GLU A 203 29.20 12.09 -7.89
C GLU A 203 29.47 12.98 -9.11
N ALA A 204 29.08 12.53 -10.31
CA ALA A 204 29.23 13.32 -11.52
C ALA A 204 28.43 14.62 -11.48
N LEU A 205 27.20 14.59 -10.94
CA LEU A 205 26.37 15.75 -10.72
C LEU A 205 27.06 16.76 -9.76
N LEU A 206 27.49 16.30 -8.58
CA LEU A 206 28.18 17.15 -7.59
C LEU A 206 29.41 17.79 -8.18
N LYS A 207 30.24 17.01 -8.87
CA LYS A 207 31.45 17.53 -9.55
C LYS A 207 31.12 18.55 -10.63
N LYS A 208 30.11 18.27 -11.47
CA LYS A 208 29.71 19.18 -12.56
C LYS A 208 29.15 20.49 -12.03
N ALA A 209 28.43 20.44 -10.92
CA ALA A 209 27.89 21.61 -10.24
C ALA A 209 28.95 22.40 -9.44
N GLY A 210 30.18 21.89 -9.31
CA GLY A 210 31.23 22.54 -8.52
C GLY A 210 30.98 22.48 -7.02
N ALA A 211 30.28 21.44 -6.54
CA ALA A 211 30.05 21.25 -5.11
C ALA A 211 31.39 21.10 -4.36
N ASP A 212 31.45 21.64 -3.16
CA ASP A 212 32.58 21.54 -2.24
C ASP A 212 32.57 20.27 -1.37
N VAL A 213 31.71 19.32 -1.71
CA VAL A 213 31.48 18.09 -0.96
C VAL A 213 31.31 16.89 -1.92
N THR A 214 31.77 15.73 -1.51
CA THR A 214 31.60 14.45 -2.21
C THR A 214 30.44 13.63 -1.61
N ALA A 215 29.94 12.64 -2.35
CA ALA A 215 28.93 11.72 -1.83
C ALA A 215 29.45 10.93 -0.61
N LEU A 216 30.74 10.57 -0.62
CA LEU A 216 31.34 9.87 0.51
C LEU A 216 31.39 10.71 1.79
N GLU A 217 31.78 11.98 1.68
CA GLU A 217 31.79 12.91 2.83
C GLU A 217 30.38 13.13 3.39
N LEU A 218 29.37 13.29 2.51
CA LEU A 218 27.96 13.38 2.91
C LEU A 218 27.51 12.11 3.65
N ARG A 219 27.93 10.92 3.17
CA ARG A 219 27.62 9.64 3.81
C ARG A 219 28.25 9.57 5.20
N GLN A 220 29.57 9.84 5.33
CA GLN A 220 30.29 9.77 6.60
C GLN A 220 29.67 10.71 7.64
N GLU A 221 29.36 11.93 7.26
CA GLU A 221 28.68 12.87 8.16
C GLU A 221 27.28 12.36 8.57
N ALA A 222 26.52 11.78 7.62
CA ALA A 222 25.19 11.23 7.90
C ALA A 222 25.19 9.95 8.77
N ASP A 223 26.29 9.18 8.76
CA ASP A 223 26.47 8.03 9.64
C ASP A 223 26.68 8.47 11.10
N GLU A 224 27.38 9.59 11.31
CA GLU A 224 27.67 10.11 12.63
C GLU A 224 26.51 10.90 13.25
N ARG A 225 25.78 11.66 12.44
CA ARG A 225 24.70 12.53 12.90
C ARG A 225 23.66 12.80 11.81
N GLY A 226 22.44 13.08 12.21
CA GLY A 226 21.42 13.56 11.30
C GLY A 226 21.52 15.06 11.06
N PHE A 227 21.30 15.48 9.79
CA PHE A 227 21.27 16.88 9.37
C PHE A 227 20.58 17.04 8.02
N VAL A 228 20.14 18.26 7.74
CA VAL A 228 19.77 18.72 6.40
C VAL A 228 20.80 19.74 5.94
N ARG A 229 21.36 19.55 4.72
CA ARG A 229 22.34 20.47 4.12
C ARG A 229 21.86 20.93 2.74
N PRO A 230 21.52 22.22 2.56
CA PRO A 230 21.39 22.81 1.23
C PRO A 230 22.71 22.67 0.45
N LEU A 231 22.62 22.30 -0.82
CA LEU A 231 23.82 22.07 -1.65
C LEU A 231 24.15 23.27 -2.56
N GLY A 232 23.30 24.30 -2.62
CA GLY A 232 23.48 25.41 -3.54
C GLY A 232 23.32 25.05 -5.01
N ILE A 233 22.74 23.91 -5.31
CA ILE A 233 22.59 23.34 -6.66
C ILE A 233 21.12 23.38 -7.04
N GLU A 234 20.77 24.11 -8.10
CA GLU A 234 19.42 24.06 -8.65
C GLU A 234 19.27 22.85 -9.59
N ALA A 235 18.18 22.10 -9.41
CA ALA A 235 17.85 20.92 -10.20
C ALA A 235 16.42 21.00 -10.73
N SER A 236 16.18 20.28 -11.83
CA SER A 236 14.84 20.04 -12.38
C SER A 236 14.59 18.54 -12.44
N LEU A 237 13.48 18.10 -11.86
CA LEU A 237 13.00 16.74 -11.87
C LEU A 237 11.61 16.70 -12.47
N SER A 238 11.43 15.96 -13.55
CA SER A 238 10.15 15.72 -14.22
C SER A 238 9.83 14.22 -14.26
N ALA A 239 8.61 13.88 -13.93
CA ALA A 239 8.06 12.55 -14.03
C ALA A 239 6.62 12.61 -14.53
N GLU A 240 6.33 11.95 -15.64
CA GLU A 240 4.98 11.75 -16.14
C GLU A 240 4.64 10.27 -15.98
N ILE A 241 3.68 9.97 -15.10
CA ILE A 241 3.24 8.62 -14.75
C ILE A 241 1.77 8.53 -15.10
N ASP A 242 1.43 7.70 -16.07
CA ASP A 242 0.06 7.31 -16.34
C ASP A 242 -0.40 6.26 -15.33
N GLN A 243 -1.60 6.41 -14.83
CA GLN A 243 -2.20 5.49 -13.87
C GLN A 243 -3.58 5.08 -14.35
N GLU A 244 -3.71 3.83 -14.78
CA GLU A 244 -5.01 3.24 -15.05
C GLU A 244 -5.70 2.98 -13.70
N GLU A 245 -6.77 3.71 -13.41
CA GLU A 245 -7.55 3.45 -12.19
C GLU A 245 -8.31 2.14 -12.33
N ARG A 246 -8.15 1.29 -11.33
CA ARG A 246 -8.90 0.03 -11.19
C ARG A 246 -9.72 0.07 -9.93
N PHE A 247 -10.90 -0.47 -10.03
CA PHE A 247 -11.82 -0.56 -8.92
C PHE A 247 -12.23 -2.00 -8.68
N ALA A 248 -12.58 -2.30 -7.45
CA ALA A 248 -13.29 -3.49 -7.03
C ALA A 248 -14.32 -3.10 -5.98
N ASP A 249 -15.37 -3.86 -5.81
CA ASP A 249 -16.45 -3.50 -4.90
C ASP A 249 -16.43 -4.39 -3.65
N ASN A 250 -16.50 -3.77 -2.45
CA ASN A 250 -17.04 -4.47 -1.29
C ASN A 250 -18.54 -4.69 -1.52
N ILE A 251 -19.05 -5.86 -1.10
CA ILE A 251 -20.46 -6.19 -1.25
C ILE A 251 -21.10 -6.28 0.13
N GLY A 252 -22.08 -5.40 0.40
CA GLY A 252 -22.73 -5.30 1.69
C GLY A 252 -24.24 -5.49 1.63
N GLY A 253 -24.77 -6.40 2.45
CA GLY A 253 -26.19 -6.62 2.65
C GLY A 253 -26.56 -6.42 4.11
N LEU A 254 -27.59 -5.60 4.38
CA LEU A 254 -28.06 -5.27 5.71
C LEU A 254 -29.29 -6.10 6.07
N LEU A 255 -29.25 -6.77 7.21
CA LEU A 255 -30.41 -7.32 7.88
C LEU A 255 -30.81 -6.35 9.00
N PRO A 256 -31.89 -5.58 8.85
CA PRO A 256 -32.32 -4.65 9.87
C PRO A 256 -32.64 -5.33 11.20
N GLY A 257 -32.20 -4.72 12.29
CA GLY A 257 -32.53 -5.11 13.64
C GLY A 257 -33.93 -4.64 14.04
N ARG A 258 -34.26 -4.78 15.34
CA ARG A 258 -35.55 -4.41 15.90
C ARG A 258 -35.39 -3.62 17.18
N GLY A 259 -36.29 -2.67 17.40
CA GLY A 259 -36.35 -1.84 18.61
C GLY A 259 -35.12 -0.94 18.77
N GLU A 260 -34.76 -0.65 20.00
CA GLU A 260 -33.62 0.25 20.29
C GLU A 260 -32.27 -0.35 19.89
N LEU A 261 -32.12 -1.70 19.96
CA LEU A 261 -30.91 -2.39 19.56
C LEU A 261 -30.69 -2.35 18.05
N ALA A 262 -31.67 -2.00 17.22
CA ALA A 262 -31.51 -1.87 15.78
C ALA A 262 -30.46 -0.82 15.36
N LYS A 263 -30.10 0.10 16.26
CA LYS A 263 -29.07 1.12 16.05
C LYS A 263 -27.67 0.52 16.10
N GLU A 264 -27.50 -0.55 16.87
CA GLU A 264 -26.23 -1.25 17.01
C GLU A 264 -26.03 -2.21 15.83
N LEU A 265 -24.79 -2.35 15.37
CA LEU A 265 -24.41 -3.13 14.20
C LEU A 265 -23.44 -4.27 14.56
N VAL A 266 -23.80 -5.47 14.15
CA VAL A 266 -22.89 -6.62 14.12
C VAL A 266 -22.45 -6.82 12.67
N VAL A 267 -21.15 -6.89 12.41
CA VAL A 267 -20.59 -7.18 11.08
C VAL A 267 -20.23 -8.66 10.99
N ILE A 268 -20.72 -9.32 9.96
CA ILE A 268 -20.33 -10.69 9.59
C ILE A 268 -19.64 -10.62 8.23
N GLY A 269 -18.32 -10.81 8.20
CA GLY A 269 -17.49 -10.54 7.05
C GLY A 269 -16.64 -11.72 6.59
N ALA A 270 -16.26 -11.68 5.32
CA ALA A 270 -15.24 -12.51 4.69
C ALA A 270 -14.67 -11.76 3.50
N HIS A 271 -13.40 -12.00 3.13
CA HIS A 271 -12.95 -11.46 1.85
C HIS A 271 -13.37 -12.36 0.68
N ILE A 272 -13.58 -11.72 -0.48
CA ILE A 272 -14.12 -12.37 -1.68
C ILE A 272 -13.11 -12.51 -2.82
N ASP A 273 -12.00 -11.79 -2.76
CA ASP A 273 -10.89 -11.81 -3.71
C ASP A 273 -9.89 -12.94 -3.41
N HIS A 274 -8.93 -13.13 -4.33
CA HIS A 274 -7.77 -13.99 -4.10
C HIS A 274 -6.63 -13.63 -5.07
N LEU A 275 -5.56 -14.44 -5.11
CA LEU A 275 -4.26 -14.14 -5.72
C LEU A 275 -4.22 -14.16 -7.26
N GLY A 276 -5.28 -14.58 -7.94
CA GLY A 276 -5.29 -14.69 -9.40
C GLY A 276 -4.27 -15.70 -9.93
N MET A 277 -3.35 -15.23 -10.76
CA MET A 277 -2.20 -15.99 -11.26
C MET A 277 -0.95 -15.78 -10.39
N GLY A 278 -1.11 -15.57 -9.09
CA GLY A 278 -0.02 -15.35 -8.16
C GLY A 278 0.60 -13.94 -8.27
N VAL A 279 -0.22 -12.91 -8.49
CA VAL A 279 0.24 -11.51 -8.62
C VAL A 279 0.69 -10.95 -7.28
N TYR A 280 -0.05 -11.26 -6.21
CA TYR A 280 0.27 -10.85 -4.83
C TYR A 280 0.66 -12.07 -3.99
N GLY A 281 1.41 -11.88 -2.92
CA GLY A 281 1.60 -12.85 -1.82
C GLY A 281 2.13 -14.25 -2.16
N SER A 282 2.10 -14.66 -3.41
CA SER A 282 2.44 -16.01 -3.85
C SER A 282 3.93 -16.32 -3.63
N ARG A 283 4.22 -17.17 -2.66
CA ARG A 283 5.56 -17.68 -2.39
C ARG A 283 5.90 -18.83 -3.35
N GLY A 284 6.34 -18.49 -4.57
CA GLY A 284 6.92 -19.49 -5.48
C GLY A 284 6.03 -20.00 -6.61
N PHE A 285 4.77 -19.56 -6.74
CA PHE A 285 3.82 -20.05 -7.75
C PHE A 285 3.30 -18.96 -8.69
N ARG A 286 4.16 -18.00 -9.05
CA ARG A 286 3.81 -16.95 -10.02
C ARG A 286 3.50 -17.56 -11.38
N GLY A 287 2.45 -17.10 -12.04
CA GLY A 287 1.98 -17.61 -13.34
C GLY A 287 1.13 -18.86 -13.25
N GLN A 288 0.87 -19.39 -12.05
CA GLN A 288 -0.08 -20.50 -11.83
C GLN A 288 -1.39 -19.97 -11.26
N LEU A 289 -2.47 -20.63 -11.61
CA LEU A 289 -3.79 -20.30 -11.10
C LEU A 289 -3.89 -20.62 -9.61
N HIS A 290 -4.33 -19.64 -8.83
CA HIS A 290 -4.70 -19.80 -7.42
C HIS A 290 -6.23 -19.79 -7.31
N PRO A 291 -6.89 -20.95 -7.20
CA PRO A 291 -8.35 -21.02 -7.18
C PRO A 291 -8.97 -20.49 -5.87
N GLY A 292 -8.22 -20.49 -4.74
CA GLY A 292 -8.68 -19.95 -3.47
C GLY A 292 -9.92 -20.62 -2.88
N ALA A 293 -9.93 -21.97 -2.80
CA ALA A 293 -11.11 -22.70 -2.28
C ALA A 293 -11.28 -22.51 -0.77
N ASP A 294 -10.18 -22.63 0.00
CA ASP A 294 -10.17 -22.40 1.44
C ASP A 294 -9.98 -20.91 1.74
N ASP A 295 -9.02 -20.30 1.08
CA ASP A 295 -8.69 -18.90 1.07
C ASP A 295 -9.24 -18.21 -0.20
N ASN A 296 -10.39 -17.50 -0.19
CA ASN A 296 -11.34 -17.52 0.92
C ASN A 296 -12.78 -17.77 0.40
N ALA A 297 -12.92 -18.73 -0.56
CA ALA A 297 -14.25 -19.16 -0.98
C ALA A 297 -15.02 -19.82 0.19
N SER A 298 -14.31 -20.41 1.17
CA SER A 298 -14.92 -21.01 2.35
C SER A 298 -15.60 -19.97 3.23
N GLY A 299 -14.93 -18.85 3.53
CA GLY A 299 -15.51 -17.74 4.29
C GLY A 299 -16.62 -17.02 3.53
N THR A 300 -16.42 -16.76 2.23
CA THR A 300 -17.48 -16.18 1.37
C THR A 300 -18.74 -17.05 1.35
N ALA A 301 -18.60 -18.37 1.22
CA ALA A 301 -19.73 -19.29 1.30
C ALA A 301 -20.43 -19.23 2.67
N ALA A 302 -19.66 -19.10 3.76
CA ALA A 302 -20.23 -19.00 5.11
C ALA A 302 -21.09 -17.76 5.29
N ILE A 303 -20.66 -16.59 4.83
CA ILE A 303 -21.47 -15.35 4.97
C ILE A 303 -22.75 -15.44 4.14
N ILE A 304 -22.73 -16.02 2.94
CA ILE A 304 -23.93 -16.27 2.14
C ILE A 304 -24.91 -17.21 2.87
N MET A 305 -24.43 -18.35 3.33
CA MET A 305 -25.27 -19.33 4.05
C MET A 305 -25.82 -18.79 5.37
N LEU A 306 -25.06 -17.94 6.06
CA LEU A 306 -25.53 -17.28 7.27
C LEU A 306 -26.63 -16.27 6.96
N ALA A 307 -26.52 -15.51 5.87
CA ALA A 307 -27.57 -14.59 5.42
C ALA A 307 -28.88 -15.34 5.15
N GLU A 308 -28.81 -16.46 4.39
CA GLU A 308 -29.97 -17.31 4.07
C GLU A 308 -30.66 -17.87 5.34
N ARG A 309 -29.93 -18.07 6.42
CA ARG A 309 -30.45 -18.61 7.68
C ARG A 309 -30.91 -17.54 8.66
N LEU A 310 -30.19 -16.42 8.76
CA LEU A 310 -30.48 -15.41 9.75
C LEU A 310 -31.63 -14.49 9.34
N VAL A 311 -31.88 -14.29 8.04
CA VAL A 311 -33.03 -13.52 7.59
C VAL A 311 -34.36 -14.16 8.00
N PRO A 312 -34.64 -15.46 7.69
CA PRO A 312 -35.87 -16.10 8.18
C PRO A 312 -35.94 -16.17 9.72
N TRP A 313 -34.81 -16.38 10.38
CA TRP A 313 -34.74 -16.39 11.85
C TRP A 313 -35.15 -15.03 12.43
N MET A 314 -34.57 -13.94 11.95
CA MET A 314 -34.91 -12.58 12.38
C MET A 314 -36.39 -12.29 12.17
N ASN A 315 -36.96 -12.74 11.03
CA ASN A 315 -38.38 -12.57 10.70
C ASN A 315 -39.32 -13.40 11.61
N SER A 316 -38.82 -14.50 12.18
CA SER A 316 -39.56 -15.36 13.10
C SER A 316 -39.58 -14.90 14.55
N LEU A 317 -38.77 -13.90 14.90
CA LEU A 317 -38.73 -13.39 16.27
C LEU A 317 -40.09 -12.82 16.71
N PRO A 318 -40.53 -13.04 17.96
CA PRO A 318 -41.74 -12.49 18.50
C PRO A 318 -41.81 -10.96 18.35
N GLU A 319 -43.00 -10.42 18.27
CA GLU A 319 -43.25 -8.96 18.31
C GLU A 319 -42.71 -8.38 19.63
N GLY A 320 -41.99 -7.23 19.52
CA GLY A 320 -41.35 -6.59 20.67
C GLY A 320 -40.00 -7.14 21.05
N THR A 321 -39.46 -8.15 20.32
CA THR A 321 -38.10 -8.62 20.53
C THR A 321 -37.07 -7.57 20.05
N GLU A 322 -36.15 -7.20 20.93
CA GLU A 322 -35.00 -6.35 20.61
C GLU A 322 -33.94 -7.17 19.88
N ALA A 323 -33.44 -6.63 18.79
CA ALA A 323 -32.37 -7.30 18.00
C ALA A 323 -31.45 -6.29 17.32
N ARG A 324 -30.15 -6.57 17.31
CA ARG A 324 -29.15 -5.78 16.57
C ARG A 324 -29.32 -5.93 15.07
N SER A 325 -28.99 -4.89 14.33
CA SER A 325 -28.81 -5.01 12.88
C SER A 325 -27.57 -5.85 12.57
N ILE A 326 -27.62 -6.61 11.47
CA ILE A 326 -26.49 -7.41 11.02
C ILE A 326 -26.10 -6.95 9.61
N LEU A 327 -24.84 -6.58 9.43
CA LEU A 327 -24.26 -6.30 8.13
C LEU A 327 -23.45 -7.52 7.67
N PHE A 328 -23.85 -8.12 6.57
CA PHE A 328 -23.06 -9.11 5.85
C PHE A 328 -22.15 -8.39 4.88
N LEU A 329 -20.85 -8.63 4.94
CA LEU A 329 -19.87 -7.84 4.19
C LEU A 329 -18.81 -8.72 3.54
N GLY A 330 -18.84 -8.77 2.21
CA GLY A 330 -17.78 -9.32 1.38
C GLY A 330 -16.73 -8.24 1.11
N PHE A 331 -15.59 -8.33 1.76
CA PHE A 331 -14.47 -7.41 1.54
C PHE A 331 -13.71 -7.76 0.26
N ASN A 332 -13.31 -6.76 -0.51
CA ASN A 332 -12.47 -6.96 -1.68
C ASN A 332 -11.02 -6.49 -1.42
N ALA A 333 -10.09 -6.95 -2.23
CA ALA A 333 -8.68 -6.55 -2.17
C ALA A 333 -8.02 -6.77 -0.78
N GLU A 334 -8.38 -7.86 -0.11
CA GLU A 334 -7.72 -8.30 1.13
C GLU A 334 -6.27 -8.62 0.86
N GLU A 335 -6.00 -9.43 -0.17
CA GLU A 335 -4.68 -9.92 -0.58
C GLU A 335 -3.75 -8.79 -1.07
N ALA A 336 -4.30 -7.65 -1.46
CA ALA A 336 -3.55 -6.44 -1.81
C ALA A 336 -3.14 -5.59 -0.60
N GLY A 337 -3.55 -5.98 0.60
CA GLY A 337 -3.21 -5.33 1.87
C GLY A 337 -4.41 -4.74 2.61
N LEU A 338 -5.54 -5.45 2.64
CA LEU A 338 -6.79 -5.09 3.33
C LEU A 338 -7.46 -3.83 2.78
N ASP A 339 -7.29 -3.53 1.48
CA ASP A 339 -7.74 -2.24 0.92
C ASP A 339 -9.26 -2.06 1.07
N GLY A 340 -10.05 -3.10 0.82
CA GLY A 340 -11.50 -3.05 1.00
C GLY A 340 -11.94 -2.85 2.46
N ALA A 341 -11.27 -3.54 3.39
CA ALA A 341 -11.58 -3.41 4.81
C ALA A 341 -11.20 -2.02 5.34
N ARG A 342 -10.06 -1.47 4.92
CA ARG A 342 -9.65 -0.09 5.26
C ARG A 342 -10.62 0.93 4.72
N HIS A 343 -11.01 0.78 3.44
CA HIS A 343 -11.98 1.67 2.81
C HIS A 343 -13.31 1.66 3.56
N TYR A 344 -13.77 0.48 4.01
CA TYR A 344 -14.99 0.39 4.81
C TYR A 344 -14.88 1.13 6.16
N VAL A 345 -13.74 1.04 6.84
CA VAL A 345 -13.50 1.75 8.11
C VAL A 345 -13.48 3.26 7.91
N ASP A 346 -12.93 3.74 6.79
CA ASP A 346 -12.89 5.17 6.44
C ASP A 346 -14.28 5.69 6.01
N TYR A 347 -15.12 4.83 5.41
CA TYR A 347 -16.45 5.16 4.89
C TYR A 347 -17.50 4.13 5.31
N PRO A 348 -17.78 4.00 6.62
CA PRO A 348 -18.69 2.98 7.13
C PRO A 348 -20.15 3.34 6.84
N VAL A 349 -21.02 2.33 6.75
CA VAL A 349 -22.48 2.50 6.54
C VAL A 349 -23.20 3.20 7.71
N ARG A 350 -22.59 3.17 8.90
CA ARG A 350 -23.02 3.85 10.14
C ARG A 350 -21.79 4.34 10.88
N PRO A 351 -21.91 5.27 11.84
CA PRO A 351 -20.81 5.66 12.72
C PRO A 351 -20.09 4.44 13.29
N ILE A 352 -18.76 4.47 13.34
CA ILE A 352 -17.98 3.30 13.76
C ILE A 352 -18.27 2.88 15.21
N GLU A 353 -18.68 3.82 16.04
CA GLU A 353 -19.10 3.61 17.43
C GLU A 353 -20.38 2.77 17.57
N ASP A 354 -21.18 2.66 16.52
CA ASP A 354 -22.38 1.81 16.48
C ASP A 354 -22.04 0.33 16.17
N HIS A 355 -20.79 0.06 15.76
CA HIS A 355 -20.31 -1.29 15.47
C HIS A 355 -19.90 -2.01 16.76
N THR A 356 -20.74 -2.94 17.22
CA THR A 356 -20.54 -3.62 18.52
C THR A 356 -19.69 -4.87 18.44
N LEU A 357 -19.68 -5.54 17.27
CA LEU A 357 -18.94 -6.80 17.06
C LEU A 357 -18.66 -6.98 15.58
N MET A 358 -17.48 -7.52 15.27
CA MET A 358 -17.16 -8.08 13.96
C MET A 358 -16.75 -9.53 14.08
N ILE A 359 -17.32 -10.39 13.23
CA ILE A 359 -16.94 -11.79 13.05
C ILE A 359 -16.41 -11.93 11.62
N ASN A 360 -15.13 -12.25 11.47
CA ASN A 360 -14.51 -12.47 10.17
C ASN A 360 -14.26 -13.95 9.94
N PHE A 361 -14.69 -14.45 8.78
CA PHE A 361 -14.44 -15.82 8.35
C PHE A 361 -13.34 -15.86 7.30
N ASP A 362 -12.27 -16.56 7.64
CA ASP A 362 -11.13 -16.72 6.75
C ASP A 362 -10.54 -18.12 6.94
N MET A 363 -10.36 -18.84 5.83
CA MET A 363 -9.79 -20.20 5.78
C MET A 363 -10.48 -21.19 6.73
N ILE A 364 -11.79 -21.24 6.73
CA ILE A 364 -12.57 -22.07 7.66
C ILE A 364 -12.81 -23.51 7.18
N GLY A 365 -12.34 -23.87 5.99
CA GLY A 365 -12.51 -25.19 5.39
C GLY A 365 -11.54 -26.25 5.92
N ARG A 366 -10.57 -25.88 6.77
CA ARG A 366 -9.56 -26.81 7.31
C ARG A 366 -9.54 -26.85 8.83
N VAL A 367 -9.53 -28.04 9.38
CA VAL A 367 -9.26 -28.26 10.80
C VAL A 367 -7.75 -28.50 10.97
N SER A 368 -7.06 -27.61 11.67
CA SER A 368 -5.66 -27.83 12.04
C SER A 368 -5.58 -28.93 13.10
N ASN A 369 -5.03 -30.08 12.74
CA ASN A 369 -4.71 -31.16 13.68
C ASN A 369 -3.39 -30.91 14.48
N LYS A 370 -2.94 -29.67 14.61
CA LYS A 370 -1.83 -29.36 15.49
C LYS A 370 -2.33 -29.41 16.95
N LYS A 371 -1.95 -30.51 17.63
CA LYS A 371 -2.02 -30.62 19.09
C LYS A 371 -0.95 -29.77 19.73
#